data_dbd130e76e662c8c52265f7d2001d4dc
#
_entry.id   dbd130e76e662c8c52265f7d2001d4dc
#
_cell.length_a   1.000
_cell.length_b   1.000
_cell.length_c   1.000
_cell.angle_alpha   90.00
_cell.angle_beta   90.00
_cell.angle_gamma   90.00
#
_symmetry.space_group_name_H-M   'P 1'
#
loop_
_entity.id
_entity.type
_entity.pdbx_description
1 polymer ?
#
loop_
_entity_poly.entity_id
_entity_poly.type
_entity_poly.pdbx_seq_one_letter_code
_entity_poly.pdbx_strand_id
1 'polypeptide(L)'
;LQPGQQANVRYSFTLYQTTDNGNKVRVQTDNTDQPFDMNDASKLELGSTAKLRVLVSYLQMVAELHRLYAEESPQTLQFVEIAPQDNLTQWALNYISQQPGVSLDTMLQAALLRRYSADPKESFFTGGGLHTFNNFRKEEDKLNPTIAEALQHSINLPFVRLMREVVRHTMYQVPGSTARLLEDAG
;
A
#
# COMPACT_ATOMS: atom_id res chain seq x y z
N LEU A 1 13.42 -20.53 -21.46
CA LEU A 1 14.83 -20.24 -21.19
C LEU A 1 15.70 -21.20 -22.00
N GLN A 2 16.69 -20.70 -22.73
CA GLN A 2 17.66 -21.56 -23.39
C GLN A 2 18.59 -22.22 -22.36
N PRO A 3 19.12 -23.44 -22.60
CA PRO A 3 19.92 -24.18 -21.60
C PRO A 3 21.09 -23.37 -21.02
N GLY A 4 21.75 -22.50 -21.81
CA GLY A 4 22.83 -21.65 -21.32
C GLY A 4 22.39 -20.49 -20.41
N GLN A 5 21.11 -20.12 -20.43
CA GLN A 5 20.55 -19.06 -19.57
C GLN A 5 20.12 -19.62 -18.20
N GLN A 6 19.83 -20.91 -18.13
CA GLN A 6 19.41 -21.56 -16.87
C GLN A 6 20.53 -21.53 -15.81
N ALA A 7 21.78 -21.61 -16.24
CA ALA A 7 22.94 -21.56 -15.35
C ALA A 7 23.08 -20.22 -14.61
N ASN A 8 22.48 -19.15 -15.14
CA ASN A 8 22.50 -17.81 -14.53
C ASN A 8 21.29 -17.52 -13.66
N VAL A 9 20.31 -18.43 -13.61
CA VAL A 9 19.13 -18.25 -12.76
C VAL A 9 19.44 -18.78 -11.36
N ARG A 10 19.19 -17.94 -10.36
CA ARG A 10 19.20 -18.34 -8.95
C ARG A 10 17.77 -18.58 -8.50
N TYR A 11 17.56 -19.70 -7.82
CA TYR A 11 16.27 -20.01 -7.22
C TYR A 11 16.47 -20.62 -5.85
N SER A 12 15.50 -20.36 -4.98
CA SER A 12 15.43 -20.95 -3.65
C SER A 12 14.04 -21.49 -3.38
N PHE A 13 13.97 -22.45 -2.48
CA PHE A 13 12.72 -23.04 -2.03
C PHE A 13 12.73 -23.12 -0.51
N THR A 14 11.66 -22.63 0.12
CA THR A 14 11.45 -22.77 1.54
C THR A 14 10.06 -23.37 1.80
N LEU A 15 10.01 -24.48 2.51
CA LEU A 15 8.77 -25.10 2.96
C LEU A 15 8.50 -24.74 4.41
N TYR A 16 7.32 -24.17 4.66
CA TYR A 16 6.84 -23.87 6.01
C TYR A 16 5.74 -24.83 6.42
N GLN A 17 5.77 -25.24 7.69
CA GLN A 17 4.63 -25.86 8.35
C GLN A 17 3.92 -24.83 9.20
N THR A 18 2.63 -24.65 8.99
CA THR A 18 1.80 -23.83 9.87
C THR A 18 1.58 -24.55 11.21
N THR A 19 1.81 -23.84 12.30
CA THR A 19 1.59 -24.30 13.68
C THR A 19 0.85 -23.23 14.46
N ASP A 20 0.31 -23.55 15.64
CA ASP A 20 -0.40 -22.60 16.50
C ASP A 20 0.49 -21.42 16.94
N ASN A 21 1.82 -21.58 16.94
CA ASN A 21 2.80 -20.56 17.32
C ASN A 21 3.48 -19.89 16.10
N GLY A 22 2.88 -19.95 14.91
CA GLY A 22 3.40 -19.41 13.67
C GLY A 22 4.00 -20.46 12.72
N ASN A 23 4.62 -20.00 11.65
CA ASN A 23 5.18 -20.87 10.62
C ASN A 23 6.58 -21.35 11.02
N LYS A 24 6.82 -22.66 10.93
CA LYS A 24 8.14 -23.27 11.12
C LYS A 24 8.73 -23.70 9.78
N VAL A 25 9.98 -23.30 9.51
CA VAL A 25 10.72 -23.79 8.35
C VAL A 25 10.98 -25.28 8.50
N ARG A 26 10.67 -26.06 7.46
CA ARG A 26 10.92 -27.50 7.40
C ARG A 26 11.99 -27.90 6.40
N VAL A 27 12.01 -27.21 5.28
CA VAL A 27 13.03 -27.38 4.24
C VAL A 27 13.40 -26.00 3.72
N GLN A 28 14.68 -25.82 3.51
CA GLN A 28 15.22 -24.65 2.85
C GLN A 28 16.38 -25.11 1.96
N THR A 29 16.34 -24.73 0.70
CA THR A 29 17.35 -25.10 -0.28
C THR A 29 17.42 -24.08 -1.40
N ASP A 30 18.56 -23.97 -2.04
CA ASP A 30 18.79 -23.16 -3.23
C ASP A 30 19.79 -23.82 -4.17
N ASN A 31 20.06 -23.20 -5.31
CA ASN A 31 21.02 -23.67 -6.30
C ASN A 31 22.33 -22.87 -6.29
N THR A 32 22.70 -22.28 -5.19
CA THR A 32 23.92 -21.47 -5.10
C THR A 32 25.15 -22.25 -4.68
N ASP A 33 24.98 -23.43 -4.07
CA ASP A 33 26.08 -24.23 -3.45
C ASP A 33 26.93 -23.40 -2.46
N GLN A 34 26.34 -22.40 -1.82
CA GLN A 34 26.98 -21.54 -0.84
C GLN A 34 26.27 -21.69 0.51
N PRO A 35 26.96 -21.50 1.63
CA PRO A 35 26.33 -21.44 2.95
C PRO A 35 25.59 -20.10 3.15
N PHE A 36 24.83 -19.72 2.14
CA PHE A 36 24.15 -18.44 2.05
C PHE A 36 22.65 -18.67 1.81
N ASP A 37 21.84 -18.24 2.77
CA ASP A 37 20.39 -18.32 2.63
C ASP A 37 19.87 -17.15 1.79
N MET A 38 19.48 -17.46 0.55
CA MET A 38 18.92 -16.47 -0.36
C MET A 38 17.61 -15.85 0.17
N ASN A 39 16.81 -16.58 0.95
CA ASN A 39 15.52 -16.09 1.42
C ASN A 39 15.66 -15.12 2.60
N ASP A 40 16.71 -15.29 3.41
CA ASP A 40 16.96 -14.47 4.61
C ASP A 40 18.00 -13.37 4.37
N ALA A 41 19.10 -13.71 3.72
CA ALA A 41 20.26 -12.82 3.61
C ALA A 41 20.29 -11.96 2.35
N SER A 42 19.46 -12.25 1.32
CA SER A 42 19.46 -11.46 0.09
C SER A 42 18.65 -10.18 0.22
N LYS A 43 19.24 -9.06 -0.17
CA LYS A 43 18.53 -7.80 -0.40
C LYS A 43 18.09 -7.77 -1.87
N LEU A 44 16.79 -8.03 -2.10
CA LEU A 44 16.20 -8.00 -3.43
C LEU A 44 15.38 -6.72 -3.61
N GLU A 45 15.47 -6.11 -4.77
CA GLU A 45 14.55 -5.06 -5.15
C GLU A 45 13.17 -5.66 -5.39
N LEU A 46 12.17 -5.17 -4.65
CA LEU A 46 10.80 -5.69 -4.71
C LEU A 46 10.14 -5.39 -6.05
N GLY A 47 10.56 -4.34 -6.74
CA GLY A 47 9.91 -3.89 -7.97
C GLY A 47 8.41 -3.71 -7.75
N SER A 48 7.61 -4.18 -8.71
CA SER A 48 6.15 -4.06 -8.66
C SER A 48 5.47 -4.89 -7.55
N THR A 49 6.15 -5.84 -6.92
CA THR A 49 5.57 -6.56 -5.78
C THR A 49 5.36 -5.66 -4.55
N ALA A 50 6.08 -4.53 -4.47
CA ALA A 50 5.86 -3.50 -3.46
C ALA A 50 4.43 -2.94 -3.48
N LYS A 51 3.75 -2.94 -4.65
CA LYS A 51 2.37 -2.48 -4.79
C LYS A 51 1.40 -3.30 -3.96
N LEU A 52 1.61 -4.63 -3.89
CA LEU A 52 0.78 -5.49 -3.03
C LEU A 52 0.90 -5.09 -1.56
N ARG A 53 2.11 -4.77 -1.09
CA ARG A 53 2.33 -4.31 0.28
C ARG A 53 1.60 -3.00 0.56
N VAL A 54 1.68 -2.04 -0.35
CA VAL A 54 0.94 -0.77 -0.25
C VAL A 54 -0.56 -1.01 -0.20
N LEU A 55 -1.08 -1.89 -1.07
CA LEU A 55 -2.49 -2.24 -1.09
C LEU A 55 -2.95 -2.86 0.23
N VAL A 56 -2.20 -3.82 0.78
CA VAL A 56 -2.54 -4.46 2.07
C VAL A 56 -2.59 -3.42 3.19
N SER A 57 -1.58 -2.55 3.30
CA SER A 57 -1.56 -1.48 4.30
C SER A 57 -2.75 -0.53 4.16
N TYR A 58 -3.08 -0.15 2.93
CA TYR A 58 -4.25 0.69 2.63
C TYR A 58 -5.57 0.02 3.08
N LEU A 59 -5.78 -1.24 2.71
CA LEU A 59 -7.01 -1.97 3.08
C LEU A 59 -7.10 -2.22 4.60
N GLN A 60 -5.98 -2.41 5.29
CA GLN A 60 -5.94 -2.49 6.74
C GLN A 60 -6.39 -1.16 7.39
N MET A 61 -5.96 -0.01 6.86
CA MET A 61 -6.42 1.30 7.33
C MET A 61 -7.91 1.52 7.08
N VAL A 62 -8.41 1.11 5.91
CA VAL A 62 -9.85 1.15 5.61
C VAL A 62 -10.64 0.28 6.59
N ALA A 63 -10.15 -0.92 6.90
CA ALA A 63 -10.80 -1.82 7.86
C ALA A 63 -10.79 -1.23 9.28
N GLU A 64 -9.70 -0.57 9.67
CA GLU A 64 -9.63 0.11 10.97
C GLU A 64 -10.59 1.30 11.05
N LEU A 65 -10.69 2.12 10.02
CA LEU A 65 -11.65 3.22 9.94
C LEU A 65 -13.10 2.69 9.99
N HIS A 66 -13.39 1.58 9.32
CA HIS A 66 -14.69 0.92 9.43
C HIS A 66 -14.96 0.46 10.86
N ARG A 67 -14.00 -0.21 11.50
CA ARG A 67 -14.12 -0.67 12.89
C ARG A 67 -14.42 0.47 13.88
N LEU A 68 -13.80 1.63 13.64
CA LEU A 68 -13.97 2.80 14.51
C LEU A 68 -15.31 3.53 14.31
N TYR A 69 -15.80 3.57 13.07
CA TYR A 69 -16.85 4.53 12.72
C TYR A 69 -18.13 3.92 12.10
N ALA A 70 -18.17 2.62 11.76
CA ALA A 70 -19.31 2.04 11.05
C ALA A 70 -20.61 2.05 11.84
N GLU A 71 -20.53 2.02 13.17
CA GLU A 71 -21.70 2.04 14.09
C GLU A 71 -22.09 3.47 14.49
N GLU A 72 -21.30 4.50 14.11
CA GLU A 72 -21.56 5.87 14.46
C GLU A 72 -22.68 6.48 13.59
N SER A 73 -23.47 7.37 14.19
CA SER A 73 -24.49 8.07 13.43
C SER A 73 -23.89 9.10 12.46
N PRO A 74 -24.57 9.39 11.31
CA PRO A 74 -24.10 10.44 10.41
C PRO A 74 -23.94 11.81 11.10
N GLN A 75 -24.74 12.08 12.13
CA GLN A 75 -24.66 13.30 12.93
C GLN A 75 -23.37 13.33 13.77
N THR A 76 -22.99 12.20 14.37
CA THR A 76 -21.75 12.07 15.14
C THR A 76 -20.53 12.25 14.24
N LEU A 77 -20.56 11.64 13.06
CA LEU A 77 -19.44 11.68 12.10
C LEU A 77 -19.10 13.11 11.62
N GLN A 78 -20.06 14.03 11.61
CA GLN A 78 -19.85 15.42 11.22
C GLN A 78 -18.94 16.20 12.20
N PHE A 79 -18.82 15.74 13.43
CA PHE A 79 -18.00 16.37 14.47
C PHE A 79 -16.61 15.76 14.61
N VAL A 80 -16.30 14.73 13.82
CA VAL A 80 -14.96 14.13 13.82
C VAL A 80 -13.98 15.11 13.18
N GLU A 81 -13.00 15.52 13.95
CA GLU A 81 -11.91 16.36 13.44
C GLU A 81 -11.01 15.57 12.51
N ILE A 82 -10.90 15.98 11.26
CA ILE A 82 -10.07 15.33 10.23
C ILE A 82 -8.99 16.30 9.80
N ALA A 83 -7.74 15.86 9.82
CA ALA A 83 -6.64 16.66 9.29
C ALA A 83 -6.87 16.98 7.79
N PRO A 84 -6.60 18.23 7.32
CA PRO A 84 -6.95 18.67 5.96
C PRO A 84 -6.38 17.82 4.83
N GLN A 85 -5.28 17.10 5.09
CA GLN A 85 -4.60 16.26 4.09
C GLN A 85 -4.86 14.75 4.30
N ASP A 86 -5.65 14.36 5.29
CA ASP A 86 -6.06 12.97 5.51
C ASP A 86 -7.29 12.63 4.65
N ASN A 87 -7.05 12.53 3.35
CA ASN A 87 -8.09 12.21 2.37
C ASN A 87 -8.68 10.82 2.58
N LEU A 88 -7.93 9.90 3.20
CA LEU A 88 -8.41 8.54 3.45
C LEU A 88 -9.50 8.54 4.53
N THR A 89 -9.25 9.17 5.66
CA THR A 89 -10.27 9.32 6.72
C THR A 89 -11.47 10.10 6.20
N GLN A 90 -11.25 11.19 5.47
CA GLN A 90 -12.34 11.98 4.89
C GLN A 90 -13.22 11.14 3.95
N TRP A 91 -12.62 10.34 3.07
CA TRP A 91 -13.36 9.43 2.20
C TRP A 91 -14.14 8.39 3.01
N ALA A 92 -13.50 7.77 4.01
CA ALA A 92 -14.11 6.72 4.82
C ALA A 92 -15.35 7.23 5.58
N LEU A 93 -15.23 8.37 6.25
CA LEU A 93 -16.34 8.95 7.01
C LEU A 93 -17.49 9.40 6.09
N ASN A 94 -17.17 9.99 4.93
CA ASN A 94 -18.19 10.32 3.94
C ASN A 94 -18.91 9.08 3.42
N TYR A 95 -18.19 8.00 3.16
CA TYR A 95 -18.75 6.74 2.66
C TYR A 95 -19.68 6.10 3.71
N ILE A 96 -19.24 6.01 4.97
CA ILE A 96 -20.04 5.45 6.09
C ILE A 96 -21.26 6.33 6.33
N SER A 97 -21.13 7.66 6.32
CA SER A 97 -22.24 8.58 6.52
C SER A 97 -23.33 8.44 5.45
N GLN A 98 -22.96 8.15 4.20
CA GLN A 98 -23.89 7.92 3.09
C GLN A 98 -24.52 6.52 3.10
N GLN A 99 -23.90 5.55 3.78
CA GLN A 99 -24.33 4.16 3.86
C GLN A 99 -24.23 3.66 5.31
N PRO A 100 -25.11 4.13 6.21
CA PRO A 100 -25.10 3.70 7.61
C PRO A 100 -25.23 2.18 7.72
N GLY A 101 -24.42 1.55 8.56
CA GLY A 101 -24.40 0.10 8.73
C GLY A 101 -23.75 -0.67 7.58
N VAL A 102 -22.96 -0.02 6.75
CA VAL A 102 -22.23 -0.68 5.66
C VAL A 102 -21.33 -1.81 6.19
N SER A 103 -21.35 -2.96 5.53
CA SER A 103 -20.47 -4.08 5.89
C SER A 103 -19.00 -3.76 5.54
N LEU A 104 -18.08 -4.38 6.28
CA LEU A 104 -16.65 -4.27 6.01
C LEU A 104 -16.32 -4.70 4.57
N ASP A 105 -16.88 -5.81 4.10
CA ASP A 105 -16.65 -6.30 2.75
C ASP A 105 -17.08 -5.27 1.70
N THR A 106 -18.27 -4.69 1.84
CA THR A 106 -18.77 -3.66 0.93
C THR A 106 -17.85 -2.42 0.92
N MET A 107 -17.38 -1.99 2.08
CA MET A 107 -16.47 -0.85 2.17
C MET A 107 -15.09 -1.15 1.57
N LEU A 108 -14.54 -2.36 1.75
CA LEU A 108 -13.28 -2.79 1.12
C LEU A 108 -13.41 -2.85 -0.41
N GLN A 109 -14.55 -3.35 -0.93
CA GLN A 109 -14.83 -3.33 -2.36
C GLN A 109 -14.90 -1.89 -2.91
N ALA A 110 -15.58 -0.98 -2.20
CA ALA A 110 -15.62 0.42 -2.57
C ALA A 110 -14.22 1.07 -2.55
N ALA A 111 -13.38 0.71 -1.58
CA ALA A 111 -12.00 1.15 -1.50
C ALA A 111 -11.17 0.73 -2.72
N LEU A 112 -11.33 -0.50 -3.20
CA LEU A 112 -10.67 -1.01 -4.41
C LEU A 112 -11.15 -0.30 -5.70
N LEU A 113 -12.38 0.25 -5.69
CA LEU A 113 -12.96 0.99 -6.82
C LEU A 113 -12.56 2.48 -6.82
N ARG A 114 -11.89 2.99 -5.80
CA ARG A 114 -11.36 4.36 -5.82
C ARG A 114 -10.38 4.53 -6.98
N ARG A 115 -10.45 5.70 -7.62
CA ARG A 115 -9.66 6.01 -8.82
C ARG A 115 -8.53 6.97 -8.51
N TYR A 116 -7.38 6.72 -9.12
CA TYR A 116 -6.19 7.55 -9.01
C TYR A 116 -5.59 7.84 -10.37
N SER A 117 -5.28 9.10 -10.61
CA SER A 117 -4.66 9.51 -11.86
C SER A 117 -3.31 8.83 -12.07
N ALA A 118 -3.02 8.48 -13.31
CA ALA A 118 -1.72 8.00 -13.75
C ALA A 118 -0.88 9.11 -14.44
N ASP A 119 -1.28 10.39 -14.33
CA ASP A 119 -0.55 11.53 -14.93
C ASP A 119 0.80 11.73 -14.24
N PRO A 120 1.94 11.76 -14.98
CA PRO A 120 3.29 11.93 -14.44
C PRO A 120 3.68 13.39 -14.13
N LYS A 121 2.81 14.38 -14.39
CA LYS A 121 3.14 15.79 -14.22
C LYS A 121 3.28 16.25 -12.78
N GLU A 122 2.94 15.41 -11.82
CA GLU A 122 3.01 15.73 -10.39
C GLU A 122 4.36 15.35 -9.80
N SER A 123 4.90 16.22 -8.93
CA SER A 123 6.08 15.92 -8.11
C SER A 123 5.65 15.48 -6.71
N PHE A 124 6.42 14.57 -6.14
CA PHE A 124 6.15 13.99 -4.83
C PHE A 124 7.33 14.25 -3.90
N PHE A 125 7.05 14.71 -2.70
CA PHE A 125 8.05 14.84 -1.67
C PHE A 125 8.28 13.48 -0.99
N THR A 126 9.53 13.06 -0.91
CA THR A 126 9.97 11.83 -0.25
C THR A 126 11.11 12.13 0.71
N GLY A 127 11.56 11.16 1.52
CA GLY A 127 12.71 11.36 2.40
C GLY A 127 14.02 11.75 1.71
N GLY A 128 14.10 11.62 0.38
CA GLY A 128 15.24 12.05 -0.44
C GLY A 128 15.02 13.37 -1.18
N GLY A 129 13.93 14.10 -0.92
CA GLY A 129 13.59 15.36 -1.59
C GLY A 129 12.41 15.26 -2.55
N LEU A 130 12.35 16.19 -3.49
CA LEU A 130 11.27 16.28 -4.48
C LEU A 130 11.58 15.37 -5.68
N HIS A 131 10.69 14.42 -5.96
CA HIS A 131 10.85 13.45 -7.04
C HIS A 131 9.65 13.41 -7.97
N THR A 132 9.90 13.11 -9.25
CA THR A 132 8.89 12.75 -10.23
C THR A 132 8.95 11.26 -10.51
N PHE A 133 7.79 10.65 -10.75
CA PHE A 133 7.68 9.23 -11.06
C PHE A 133 6.98 9.06 -12.40
N ASN A 134 7.27 7.95 -13.08
CA ASN A 134 6.69 7.61 -14.37
C ASN A 134 6.03 6.24 -14.33
N ASN A 135 5.05 6.04 -15.20
CA ASN A 135 4.55 4.71 -15.51
C ASN A 135 5.56 3.97 -16.40
N PHE A 136 5.38 2.65 -16.49
CA PHE A 136 6.23 1.84 -17.37
C PHE A 136 5.91 2.10 -18.85
N ARG A 137 4.64 2.35 -19.16
CA ARG A 137 4.14 2.64 -20.52
C ARG A 137 3.56 4.04 -20.58
N LYS A 138 3.90 4.80 -21.62
CA LYS A 138 3.40 6.17 -21.82
C LYS A 138 1.88 6.23 -22.10
N GLU A 139 1.31 5.17 -22.63
CA GLU A 139 -0.12 5.05 -22.87
C GLU A 139 -0.92 5.09 -21.55
N GLU A 140 -0.30 4.68 -20.46
CA GLU A 140 -0.90 4.69 -19.12
C GLU A 140 -1.06 6.10 -18.55
N ASP A 141 -0.29 7.07 -19.01
CA ASP A 141 -0.20 8.43 -18.43
C ASP A 141 -1.52 9.21 -18.47
N LYS A 142 -2.44 8.83 -19.36
CA LYS A 142 -3.76 9.46 -19.51
C LYS A 142 -4.87 8.74 -18.73
N LEU A 143 -4.55 7.63 -18.08
CA LEU A 143 -5.53 6.79 -17.39
C LEU A 143 -5.89 7.36 -16.01
N ASN A 144 -7.08 7.03 -15.58
CA ASN A 144 -7.54 7.23 -14.21
C ASN A 144 -8.16 5.91 -13.69
N PRO A 145 -7.31 4.87 -13.55
CA PRO A 145 -7.78 3.54 -13.19
C PRO A 145 -8.26 3.47 -11.75
N THR A 146 -9.08 2.48 -11.45
CA THR A 146 -9.32 2.03 -10.07
C THR A 146 -8.05 1.43 -9.49
N ILE A 147 -8.00 1.30 -8.16
CA ILE A 147 -6.88 0.61 -7.48
C ILE A 147 -6.76 -0.85 -7.98
N ALA A 148 -7.90 -1.53 -8.15
CA ALA A 148 -7.93 -2.90 -8.67
C ALA A 148 -7.34 -2.99 -10.08
N GLU A 149 -7.77 -2.13 -11.01
CA GLU A 149 -7.23 -2.05 -12.37
C GLU A 149 -5.73 -1.70 -12.37
N ALA A 150 -5.33 -0.74 -11.52
CA ALA A 150 -3.93 -0.34 -11.41
C ALA A 150 -3.04 -1.48 -10.89
N LEU A 151 -3.53 -2.32 -9.97
CA LEU A 151 -2.81 -3.52 -9.53
C LEU A 151 -2.72 -4.56 -10.66
N GLN A 152 -3.84 -4.87 -11.30
CA GLN A 152 -3.92 -5.86 -12.37
C GLN A 152 -2.97 -5.55 -13.53
N HIS A 153 -2.87 -4.27 -13.91
CA HIS A 153 -2.01 -3.81 -14.99
C HIS A 153 -0.64 -3.29 -14.53
N SER A 154 -0.38 -3.35 -13.23
CA SER A 154 0.89 -2.91 -12.62
C SER A 154 1.24 -1.43 -12.90
N ILE A 155 0.24 -0.54 -13.00
CA ILE A 155 0.43 0.89 -13.26
C ILE A 155 1.06 1.56 -12.02
N ASN A 156 2.11 2.37 -12.22
CA ASN A 156 2.94 2.88 -11.11
C ASN A 156 2.29 4.06 -10.36
N LEU A 157 1.89 5.10 -11.08
CA LEU A 157 1.53 6.39 -10.47
C LEU A 157 0.28 6.34 -9.56
N PRO A 158 -0.75 5.55 -9.84
CA PRO A 158 -1.82 5.32 -8.88
C PRO A 158 -1.32 4.80 -7.53
N PHE A 159 -0.32 3.90 -7.52
CA PHE A 159 0.26 3.37 -6.28
C PHE A 159 1.19 4.35 -5.57
N VAL A 160 1.87 5.24 -6.28
CA VAL A 160 2.61 6.35 -5.68
C VAL A 160 1.65 7.30 -4.94
N ARG A 161 0.49 7.61 -5.54
CA ARG A 161 -0.55 8.43 -4.92
C ARG A 161 -1.22 7.74 -3.74
N LEU A 162 -1.50 6.44 -3.88
CA LEU A 162 -2.04 5.63 -2.79
C LEU A 162 -1.07 5.58 -1.61
N MET A 163 0.23 5.38 -1.86
CA MET A 163 1.26 5.40 -0.82
C MET A 163 1.32 6.75 -0.10
N ARG A 164 1.18 7.86 -0.82
CA ARG A 164 1.09 9.19 -0.21
C ARG A 164 -0.11 9.32 0.74
N GLU A 165 -1.28 8.78 0.37
CA GLU A 165 -2.44 8.77 1.28
C GLU A 165 -2.18 7.92 2.52
N VAL A 166 -1.60 6.72 2.35
CA VAL A 166 -1.21 5.85 3.46
C VAL A 166 -0.26 6.57 4.43
N VAL A 167 0.77 7.23 3.90
CA VAL A 167 1.74 7.99 4.72
C VAL A 167 1.05 9.14 5.46
N ARG A 168 0.23 9.93 4.76
CA ARG A 168 -0.48 11.07 5.37
C ARG A 168 -1.43 10.62 6.47
N HIS A 169 -2.23 9.60 6.21
CA HIS A 169 -3.11 9.04 7.23
C HIS A 169 -2.32 8.61 8.47
N THR A 170 -1.23 7.83 8.29
CA THR A 170 -0.39 7.37 9.40
C THR A 170 0.23 8.53 10.19
N MET A 171 0.70 9.57 9.49
CA MET A 171 1.30 10.74 10.14
C MET A 171 0.31 11.46 11.08
N TYR A 172 -0.95 11.55 10.69
CA TYR A 172 -1.97 12.22 11.51
C TYR A 172 -2.53 11.35 12.63
N GLN A 173 -2.41 10.03 12.52
CA GLN A 173 -2.86 9.11 13.59
C GLN A 173 -1.84 8.98 14.74
N VAL A 174 -0.57 9.31 14.53
CA VAL A 174 0.46 9.22 15.57
C VAL A 174 0.47 10.51 16.39
N PRO A 175 0.12 10.47 17.71
CA PRO A 175 0.15 11.65 18.57
C PRO A 175 1.53 12.33 18.55
N GLY A 176 1.54 13.66 18.33
CA GLY A 176 2.78 14.44 18.30
C GLY A 176 3.57 14.40 16.99
N SER A 177 3.14 13.63 15.98
CA SER A 177 3.85 13.56 14.69
C SER A 177 3.85 14.90 13.95
N THR A 178 2.74 15.64 13.99
CA THR A 178 2.62 16.98 13.38
C THR A 178 3.50 18.02 14.11
N ALA A 179 3.63 17.94 15.42
CA ALA A 179 4.50 18.82 16.20
C ALA A 179 5.98 18.60 15.85
N ARG A 180 6.43 17.34 15.76
CA ARG A 180 7.80 17.00 15.34
C ARG A 180 8.14 17.46 13.93
N LEU A 181 7.20 17.34 12.98
CA LEU A 181 7.41 17.82 11.61
C LEU A 181 7.52 19.34 11.51
N LEU A 182 6.88 20.08 12.42
CA LEU A 182 6.98 21.55 12.49
C LEU A 182 8.27 21.98 13.19
N GLU A 183 8.77 21.20 14.15
CA GLU A 183 10.06 21.45 14.81
C GLU A 183 11.25 21.20 13.88
N ASP A 184 11.18 20.15 13.02
CA ASP A 184 12.23 19.83 12.04
C ASP A 184 12.21 20.76 10.80
N ALA A 185 11.20 21.61 10.64
CA ALA A 185 11.06 22.55 9.51
C ALA A 185 11.54 24.00 9.85
N GLY A 186 12.06 24.23 11.05
CA GLY A 186 12.68 25.47 11.54
C GLY A 186 14.18 25.34 11.60
#